data_a3045942685f092c25c5053eaf62aa4d
#
_entry.id   a3045942685f092c25c5053eaf62aa4d
#
_cell.length_a   1.000
_cell.length_b   1.000
_cell.length_c   1.000
_cell.angle_alpha   90.00
_cell.angle_beta   90.00
_cell.angle_gamma   90.00
#
_symmetry.space_group_name_H-M   'P 1'
#
loop_
_entity.id
_entity.type
_entity.pdbx_description
1 polymer ?
#
loop_
_entity_poly.entity_id
_entity_poly.type
_entity_poly.pdbx_seq_one_letter_code
_entity_poly.pdbx_strand_id
1 'polypeptide(L)'
;GADTTTLSIYKNNLLRYLCVLPLGMNNIIKDICTLQMEEEDAYWLLTQYGSAIFKEEGGDNPETCSTPDGRTIELSKLNDVVEARTEEILQNIINLLQLSGYEDTLFAGVVLTGGGSNLSNLEEAFKKRSGIEKVKTARFTHYTIHGADELPQDGTIGTLVGLLLSGNENCCLPEEEKPVDVEG
;
A
#
# COMPACT_ATOMS: atom_id res chain seq x y z
N GLY A 1 -1.63 4.46 1.46
CA GLY A 1 -0.88 5.28 2.40
C GLY A 1 -1.30 5.07 3.84
N ALA A 2 -0.71 5.84 4.75
CA ALA A 2 -1.07 5.77 6.18
C ALA A 2 -2.50 6.29 6.42
N ASP A 3 -2.81 7.49 5.98
CA ASP A 3 -4.11 8.12 6.22
C ASP A 3 -5.04 8.13 5.01
N THR A 4 -4.50 7.90 3.81
CA THR A 4 -5.27 7.99 2.58
C THR A 4 -4.93 6.86 1.63
N THR A 5 -5.91 6.52 0.77
CA THR A 5 -5.70 5.65 -0.39
C THR A 5 -5.96 6.44 -1.66
N THR A 6 -4.98 6.48 -2.56
CA THR A 6 -5.09 7.16 -3.84
C THR A 6 -5.40 6.17 -4.95
N LEU A 7 -6.46 6.40 -5.69
CA LEU A 7 -6.82 5.67 -6.90
C LEU A 7 -6.45 6.52 -8.12
N SER A 8 -5.59 6.00 -8.99
CA SER A 8 -5.24 6.62 -10.26
C SER A 8 -5.43 5.63 -11.41
N ILE A 9 -6.08 6.08 -12.48
CA ILE A 9 -6.34 5.27 -13.67
C ILE A 9 -5.62 5.90 -14.86
N TYR A 10 -4.82 5.09 -15.54
CA TYR A 10 -4.07 5.47 -16.73
C TYR A 10 -4.58 4.74 -17.96
N LYS A 11 -4.65 5.46 -19.09
CA LYS A 11 -4.94 4.88 -20.41
C LYS A 11 -4.02 5.53 -21.43
N ASN A 12 -3.26 4.73 -22.17
CA ASN A 12 -2.25 5.19 -23.13
C ASN A 12 -1.23 6.16 -22.48
N ASN A 13 -0.72 5.82 -21.31
CA ASN A 13 0.20 6.60 -20.49
C ASN A 13 -0.34 8.00 -20.05
N LEU A 14 -1.62 8.25 -20.20
CA LEU A 14 -2.27 9.48 -19.73
C LEU A 14 -3.12 9.18 -18.51
N LEU A 15 -2.96 10.01 -17.47
CA LEU A 15 -3.83 9.98 -16.30
C LEU A 15 -5.26 10.37 -16.73
N ARG A 16 -6.22 9.51 -16.44
CA ARG A 16 -7.63 9.67 -16.81
C ARG A 16 -8.54 9.92 -15.62
N TYR A 17 -8.18 9.35 -14.49
CA TYR A 17 -8.95 9.50 -13.26
C TYR A 17 -8.00 9.54 -12.08
N LEU A 18 -8.27 10.41 -11.13
CA LEU A 18 -7.55 10.51 -9.86
C LEU A 18 -8.55 10.81 -8.76
N CYS A 19 -8.53 10.00 -7.73
CA CYS A 19 -9.34 10.19 -6.53
C CYS A 19 -8.54 9.83 -5.28
N VAL A 20 -8.77 10.55 -4.19
CA VAL A 20 -8.15 10.29 -2.89
C VAL A 20 -9.26 9.95 -1.91
N LEU A 21 -9.17 8.75 -1.34
CA LEU A 21 -10.05 8.27 -0.30
C LEU A 21 -9.40 8.59 1.07
N PRO A 22 -10.10 9.24 2.01
CA PRO A 22 -9.55 9.56 3.33
C PRO A 22 -9.60 8.33 4.27
N LEU A 23 -9.13 7.19 3.79
CA LEU A 23 -8.99 5.94 4.51
C LEU A 23 -7.63 5.32 4.14
N GLY A 24 -6.90 4.85 5.14
CA GLY A 24 -5.59 4.23 4.97
C GLY A 24 -5.27 3.26 6.10
N MET A 25 -4.00 2.86 6.22
CA MET A 25 -3.57 1.85 7.20
C MET A 25 -3.77 2.31 8.64
N ASN A 26 -3.69 3.62 8.92
CA ASN A 26 -3.94 4.16 10.26
C ASN A 26 -5.37 3.92 10.75
N ASN A 27 -6.33 3.74 9.85
CA ASN A 27 -7.68 3.36 10.23
C ASN A 27 -7.73 1.93 10.79
N ILE A 28 -6.96 1.00 10.18
CA ILE A 28 -6.83 -0.37 10.70
C ILE A 28 -6.12 -0.37 12.06
N ILE A 29 -5.03 0.40 12.20
CA ILE A 29 -4.29 0.53 13.47
C ILE A 29 -5.22 1.04 14.58
N LYS A 30 -6.00 2.10 14.32
CA LYS A 30 -6.97 2.64 15.28
C LYS A 30 -8.02 1.61 15.70
N ASP A 31 -8.47 0.77 14.77
CA ASP A 31 -9.43 -0.28 15.09
C ASP A 31 -8.77 -1.37 15.96
N ILE A 32 -7.51 -1.75 15.70
CA ILE A 32 -6.76 -2.67 16.57
C ILE A 32 -6.58 -2.08 17.97
N CYS A 33 -6.37 -0.76 18.12
CA CYS A 33 -6.29 -0.12 19.42
C CYS A 33 -7.56 -0.31 20.25
N THR A 34 -8.74 -0.54 19.62
CA THR A 34 -9.97 -0.86 20.37
C THR A 34 -9.89 -2.18 21.14
N LEU A 35 -8.95 -3.05 20.80
CA LEU A 35 -8.64 -4.29 21.53
C LEU A 35 -7.73 -4.05 22.75
N GLN A 36 -7.70 -2.82 23.26
CA GLN A 36 -6.88 -2.38 24.40
C GLN A 36 -5.36 -2.44 24.13
N MET A 37 -4.96 -2.15 22.88
CA MET A 37 -3.58 -2.07 22.46
C MET A 37 -3.15 -0.61 22.30
N GLU A 38 -1.89 -0.33 22.63
CA GLU A 38 -1.24 0.94 22.28
C GLU A 38 -0.95 1.00 20.77
N GLU A 39 -0.79 2.20 20.22
CA GLU A 39 -0.63 2.39 18.77
C GLU A 39 0.61 1.67 18.22
N GLU A 40 1.72 1.66 18.97
CA GLU A 40 2.95 0.96 18.57
C GLU A 40 2.75 -0.57 18.51
N ASP A 41 2.04 -1.13 19.50
CA ASP A 41 1.71 -2.55 19.54
C ASP A 41 0.72 -2.92 18.43
N ALA A 42 -0.27 -2.07 18.18
CA ALA A 42 -1.23 -2.25 17.10
C ALA A 42 -0.55 -2.25 15.72
N TYR A 43 0.39 -1.33 15.50
CA TYR A 43 1.22 -1.30 14.30
C TYR A 43 2.06 -2.58 14.17
N TRP A 44 2.70 -3.03 15.25
CA TRP A 44 3.48 -4.26 15.27
C TRP A 44 2.60 -5.47 14.93
N LEU A 45 1.45 -5.62 15.60
CA LEU A 45 0.53 -6.73 15.35
C LEU A 45 0.05 -6.74 13.90
N LEU A 46 -0.32 -5.58 13.35
CA LEU A 46 -0.75 -5.45 11.96
C LEU A 46 0.34 -5.90 10.99
N THR A 47 1.58 -5.47 11.21
CA THR A 47 2.69 -5.77 10.29
C THR A 47 3.18 -7.20 10.37
N GLN A 48 3.07 -7.85 11.54
CA GLN A 48 3.55 -9.22 11.73
C GLN A 48 2.47 -10.28 11.49
N TYR A 49 1.23 -10.01 11.85
CA TYR A 49 0.15 -11.01 11.90
C TYR A 49 -1.11 -10.59 11.13
N GLY A 50 -1.20 -9.35 10.68
CA GLY A 50 -2.38 -8.86 9.96
C GLY A 50 -2.57 -9.50 8.60
N SER A 51 -3.81 -9.86 8.28
CA SER A 51 -4.19 -10.42 7.00
C SER A 51 -5.50 -9.84 6.48
N ALA A 52 -5.57 -9.55 5.19
CA ALA A 52 -6.78 -9.09 4.53
C ALA A 52 -7.81 -10.21 4.31
N ILE A 53 -7.38 -11.46 4.41
CA ILE A 53 -8.23 -12.67 4.45
C ILE A 53 -7.60 -13.57 5.48
N PHE A 54 -8.32 -13.82 6.54
CA PHE A 54 -7.90 -14.76 7.57
C PHE A 54 -8.66 -16.09 7.44
N LYS A 55 -7.94 -17.18 7.49
CA LYS A 55 -8.50 -18.54 7.55
C LYS A 55 -7.97 -19.16 8.83
N GLU A 56 -8.87 -19.45 9.74
CA GLU A 56 -8.51 -20.19 10.94
C GLU A 56 -8.07 -21.61 10.55
N GLU A 57 -6.84 -21.97 10.88
CA GLU A 57 -6.40 -23.37 10.75
C GLU A 57 -7.04 -24.15 11.90
N GLY A 58 -8.00 -25.01 11.58
CA GLY A 58 -8.80 -25.75 12.56
C GLY A 58 -7.92 -26.56 13.52
N GLY A 59 -7.85 -26.11 14.76
CA GLY A 59 -7.16 -26.75 15.87
C GLY A 59 -7.99 -26.63 17.15
N ASP A 60 -7.72 -27.51 18.13
CA ASP A 60 -8.44 -27.51 19.43
C ASP A 60 -8.12 -26.30 20.31
N ASN A 61 -7.06 -25.54 19.99
CA ASN A 61 -6.66 -24.33 20.72
C ASN A 61 -6.61 -23.13 19.78
N PRO A 62 -7.13 -21.95 20.17
CA PRO A 62 -7.03 -20.75 19.37
C PRO A 62 -5.56 -20.33 19.21
N GLU A 63 -5.18 -19.99 17.98
CA GLU A 63 -3.88 -19.40 17.71
C GLU A 63 -3.78 -18.02 18.36
N THR A 64 -2.61 -17.72 18.92
CA THR A 64 -2.35 -16.41 19.58
C THR A 64 -1.16 -15.73 18.93
N CYS A 65 -1.22 -14.40 18.86
CA CYS A 65 -0.10 -13.54 18.52
C CYS A 65 0.33 -12.71 19.72
N SER A 66 1.57 -12.23 19.70
CA SER A 66 2.15 -11.52 20.84
C SER A 66 2.80 -10.21 20.41
N THR A 67 2.67 -9.21 21.27
CA THR A 67 3.38 -7.94 21.16
C THR A 67 4.82 -8.09 21.69
N PRO A 68 5.74 -7.15 21.38
CA PRO A 68 7.10 -7.18 21.90
C PRO A 68 7.20 -7.13 23.43
N ASP A 69 6.24 -6.51 24.11
CA ASP A 69 6.17 -6.42 25.56
C ASP A 69 5.52 -7.67 26.22
N GLY A 70 5.14 -8.67 25.41
CA GLY A 70 4.65 -9.98 25.88
C GLY A 70 3.15 -10.05 26.12
N ARG A 71 2.37 -9.05 25.72
CA ARG A 71 0.90 -9.17 25.69
C ARG A 71 0.48 -10.12 24.57
N THR A 72 -0.53 -10.93 24.83
CA THR A 72 -1.05 -11.93 23.89
C THR A 72 -2.51 -11.63 23.55
N ILE A 73 -2.85 -11.85 22.28
CA ILE A 73 -4.23 -11.76 21.78
C ILE A 73 -4.50 -12.96 20.86
N GLU A 74 -5.76 -13.39 20.79
CA GLU A 74 -6.17 -14.39 19.80
C GLU A 74 -6.01 -13.83 18.38
N LEU A 75 -5.37 -14.62 17.54
CA LEU A 75 -5.08 -14.23 16.15
C LEU A 75 -6.36 -13.99 15.35
N SER A 76 -7.42 -14.75 15.62
CA SER A 76 -8.75 -14.54 15.03
C SER A 76 -9.30 -13.16 15.36
N LYS A 77 -9.26 -12.73 16.64
CA LYS A 77 -9.75 -11.42 17.06
C LYS A 77 -9.01 -10.26 16.40
N LEU A 78 -7.69 -10.39 16.24
CA LEU A 78 -6.90 -9.40 15.50
C LEU A 78 -7.35 -9.33 14.05
N ASN A 79 -7.43 -10.49 13.40
CA ASN A 79 -7.71 -10.51 11.97
C ASN A 79 -9.18 -10.22 11.62
N ASP A 80 -10.13 -10.48 12.51
CA ASP A 80 -11.51 -10.02 12.35
C ASP A 80 -11.58 -8.50 12.18
N VAL A 81 -10.83 -7.76 13.01
CA VAL A 81 -10.75 -6.30 12.93
C VAL A 81 -10.03 -5.84 11.66
N VAL A 82 -8.88 -6.47 11.35
CA VAL A 82 -8.08 -6.14 10.15
C VAL A 82 -8.88 -6.40 8.88
N GLU A 83 -9.53 -7.56 8.77
CA GLU A 83 -10.32 -7.95 7.61
C GLU A 83 -11.52 -7.00 7.43
N ALA A 84 -12.27 -6.70 8.50
CA ALA A 84 -13.44 -5.81 8.42
C ALA A 84 -13.06 -4.41 7.90
N ARG A 85 -11.98 -3.81 8.42
CA ARG A 85 -11.57 -2.48 7.94
C ARG A 85 -10.96 -2.53 6.53
N THR A 86 -10.20 -3.56 6.22
CA THR A 86 -9.66 -3.77 4.87
C THR A 86 -10.79 -3.91 3.87
N GLU A 87 -11.81 -4.68 4.23
CA GLU A 87 -13.02 -4.87 3.41
C GLU A 87 -13.72 -3.54 3.10
N GLU A 88 -13.88 -2.68 4.09
CA GLU A 88 -14.45 -1.34 3.90
C GLU A 88 -13.61 -0.50 2.95
N ILE A 89 -12.28 -0.47 3.12
CA ILE A 89 -11.37 0.26 2.22
C ILE A 89 -11.50 -0.25 0.79
N LEU A 90 -11.46 -1.58 0.60
CA LEU A 90 -11.58 -2.20 -0.73
C LEU A 90 -12.94 -1.90 -1.37
N GLN A 91 -14.04 -1.97 -0.62
CA GLN A 91 -15.37 -1.66 -1.13
C GLN A 91 -15.47 -0.21 -1.62
N ASN A 92 -14.89 0.73 -0.88
CA ASN A 92 -14.84 2.14 -1.30
C ASN A 92 -14.01 2.33 -2.57
N ILE A 93 -12.87 1.63 -2.72
CA ILE A 93 -12.07 1.66 -3.94
C ILE A 93 -12.87 1.12 -5.13
N ILE A 94 -13.58 -0.01 -4.96
CA ILE A 94 -14.39 -0.62 -6.02
C ILE A 94 -15.53 0.32 -6.43
N ASN A 95 -16.21 0.96 -5.48
CA ASN A 95 -17.23 1.96 -5.78
C ASN A 95 -16.65 3.13 -6.60
N LEU A 96 -15.44 3.60 -6.26
CA LEU A 96 -14.76 4.65 -7.03
C LEU A 96 -14.35 4.18 -8.43
N LEU A 97 -13.95 2.91 -8.60
CA LEU A 97 -13.69 2.32 -9.91
C LEU A 97 -14.96 2.31 -10.77
N GLN A 98 -16.10 1.91 -10.22
CA GLN A 98 -17.38 1.94 -10.90
C GLN A 98 -17.78 3.37 -11.30
N LEU A 99 -17.68 4.32 -10.37
CA LEU A 99 -17.98 5.73 -10.62
C LEU A 99 -17.05 6.34 -11.68
N SER A 100 -15.84 5.84 -11.82
CA SER A 100 -14.89 6.31 -12.83
C SER A 100 -15.30 5.98 -14.26
N GLY A 101 -16.16 4.97 -14.47
CA GLY A 101 -16.54 4.45 -15.77
C GLY A 101 -15.45 3.67 -16.50
N TYR A 102 -14.36 3.30 -15.83
CA TYR A 102 -13.25 2.54 -16.41
C TYR A 102 -13.20 1.07 -15.95
N GLU A 103 -14.10 0.61 -15.10
CA GLU A 103 -14.08 -0.72 -14.50
C GLU A 103 -13.91 -1.83 -15.55
N ASP A 104 -14.73 -1.81 -16.61
CA ASP A 104 -14.72 -2.81 -17.67
C ASP A 104 -13.52 -2.71 -18.63
N THR A 105 -12.69 -1.68 -18.51
CA THR A 105 -11.58 -1.42 -19.43
C THR A 105 -10.19 -1.59 -18.82
N LEU A 106 -10.11 -2.13 -17.60
CA LEU A 106 -8.86 -2.35 -16.86
C LEU A 106 -8.13 -3.64 -17.32
N PHE A 107 -7.92 -3.82 -18.62
CA PHE A 107 -7.31 -5.02 -19.20
C PHE A 107 -5.88 -5.28 -18.72
N ALA A 108 -5.14 -4.24 -18.35
CA ALA A 108 -3.81 -4.35 -17.77
C ALA A 108 -3.84 -4.79 -16.30
N GLY A 109 -5.02 -4.67 -15.65
CA GLY A 109 -5.22 -5.00 -14.25
C GLY A 109 -4.94 -3.84 -13.30
N VAL A 110 -4.71 -4.19 -12.04
CA VAL A 110 -4.50 -3.26 -10.93
C VAL A 110 -3.12 -3.49 -10.32
N VAL A 111 -2.44 -2.41 -9.98
CA VAL A 111 -1.17 -2.44 -9.26
C VAL A 111 -1.38 -1.79 -7.89
N LEU A 112 -1.12 -2.54 -6.83
CA LEU A 112 -1.12 -2.07 -5.45
C LEU A 112 0.27 -1.55 -5.09
N THR A 113 0.36 -0.39 -4.44
CA THR A 113 1.64 0.22 -4.06
C THR A 113 1.52 0.97 -2.73
N GLY A 114 2.65 1.27 -2.11
CA GLY A 114 2.73 1.86 -0.78
C GLY A 114 2.83 0.79 0.31
N GLY A 115 3.19 1.18 1.54
CA GLY A 115 3.40 0.25 2.65
C GLY A 115 2.19 -0.64 2.95
N GLY A 116 0.97 -0.13 2.78
CA GLY A 116 -0.26 -0.90 2.96
C GLY A 116 -0.43 -2.05 1.97
N SER A 117 0.24 -2.02 0.81
CA SER A 117 0.19 -3.13 -0.15
C SER A 117 0.91 -4.40 0.33
N ASN A 118 1.67 -4.30 1.43
CA ASN A 118 2.35 -5.44 2.06
C ASN A 118 1.44 -6.22 3.02
N LEU A 119 0.21 -5.76 3.26
CA LEU A 119 -0.74 -6.53 4.06
C LEU A 119 -0.96 -7.91 3.44
N SER A 120 -0.81 -8.96 4.26
CA SER A 120 -0.95 -10.34 3.79
C SER A 120 -2.30 -10.56 3.13
N ASN A 121 -2.31 -11.34 2.04
CA ASN A 121 -3.52 -11.69 1.27
C ASN A 121 -4.32 -10.52 0.67
N LEU A 122 -3.75 -9.29 0.62
CA LEU A 122 -4.46 -8.12 0.08
C LEU A 122 -4.78 -8.27 -1.42
N GLU A 123 -3.87 -8.83 -2.21
CA GLU A 123 -4.12 -9.10 -3.64
C GLU A 123 -5.30 -10.05 -3.83
N GLU A 124 -5.36 -11.13 -3.05
CA GLU A 124 -6.45 -12.11 -3.09
C GLU A 124 -7.79 -11.47 -2.66
N ALA A 125 -7.77 -10.69 -1.57
CA ALA A 125 -8.93 -9.95 -1.10
C ALA A 125 -9.47 -9.00 -2.17
N PHE A 126 -8.59 -8.27 -2.84
CA PHE A 126 -8.98 -7.35 -3.92
C PHE A 126 -9.57 -8.12 -5.12
N LYS A 127 -8.92 -9.20 -5.58
CA LYS A 127 -9.41 -10.05 -6.69
C LYS A 127 -10.80 -10.60 -6.40
N LYS A 128 -10.95 -11.20 -5.21
CA LYS A 128 -12.21 -11.82 -4.80
C LYS A 128 -13.38 -10.83 -4.79
N ARG A 129 -13.09 -9.58 -4.36
CA ARG A 129 -14.15 -8.57 -4.19
C ARG A 129 -14.44 -7.80 -5.47
N SER A 130 -13.44 -7.47 -6.26
CA SER A 130 -13.58 -6.70 -7.50
C SER A 130 -13.91 -7.54 -8.73
N GLY A 131 -13.62 -8.85 -8.70
CA GLY A 131 -13.67 -9.70 -9.89
C GLY A 131 -12.53 -9.45 -10.89
N ILE A 132 -11.58 -8.57 -10.57
CA ILE A 132 -10.42 -8.28 -11.43
C ILE A 132 -9.33 -9.32 -11.17
N GLU A 133 -9.07 -10.20 -12.14
CA GLU A 133 -8.09 -11.28 -11.99
C GLU A 133 -6.63 -10.80 -11.91
N LYS A 134 -6.32 -9.75 -12.66
CA LYS A 134 -4.95 -9.23 -12.74
C LYS A 134 -4.71 -8.17 -11.67
N VAL A 135 -4.36 -8.60 -10.47
CA VAL A 135 -3.95 -7.73 -9.37
C VAL A 135 -2.56 -8.12 -8.91
N LYS A 136 -1.67 -7.16 -8.74
CA LYS A 136 -0.31 -7.40 -8.25
C LYS A 136 0.17 -6.25 -7.36
N THR A 137 1.04 -6.56 -6.42
CA THR A 137 1.79 -5.56 -5.65
C THR A 137 3.00 -5.10 -6.48
N ALA A 138 3.27 -3.80 -6.45
CA ALA A 138 4.44 -3.22 -7.10
C ALA A 138 5.73 -3.80 -6.50
N ARG A 139 6.66 -4.19 -7.38
CA ARG A 139 8.01 -4.64 -7.01
C ARG A 139 9.03 -3.98 -7.93
N PHE A 140 10.17 -3.60 -7.38
CA PHE A 140 11.19 -2.82 -8.09
C PHE A 140 12.43 -3.63 -8.48
N THR A 141 12.32 -4.95 -8.53
CA THR A 141 13.41 -5.89 -8.84
C THR A 141 14.01 -5.74 -10.24
N HIS A 142 13.35 -4.99 -11.14
CA HIS A 142 13.78 -4.81 -12.52
C HIS A 142 14.59 -3.52 -12.75
N TYR A 143 14.71 -2.66 -11.75
CA TYR A 143 15.48 -1.42 -11.87
C TYR A 143 16.82 -1.57 -11.14
N THR A 144 17.91 -1.33 -11.88
CA THR A 144 19.23 -1.26 -11.28
C THR A 144 19.37 0.13 -10.63
N ILE A 145 19.11 0.21 -9.34
CA ILE A 145 19.35 1.41 -8.55
C ILE A 145 20.67 1.19 -7.82
N HIS A 146 21.70 1.98 -8.13
CA HIS A 146 22.99 1.88 -7.42
C HIS A 146 22.79 2.21 -5.95
N GLY A 147 23.27 1.35 -5.05
CA GLY A 147 23.09 1.49 -3.61
C GLY A 147 21.73 1.05 -3.07
N ALA A 148 20.92 0.36 -3.88
CA ALA A 148 19.57 -0.10 -3.50
C ALA A 148 19.55 -1.42 -2.73
N ASP A 149 20.69 -2.06 -2.50
CA ASP A 149 20.77 -3.36 -1.86
C ASP A 149 20.19 -3.36 -0.42
N GLU A 150 20.14 -2.18 0.21
CA GLU A 150 19.58 -1.94 1.54
C GLU A 150 18.12 -1.44 1.51
N LEU A 151 17.56 -1.15 0.32
CA LEU A 151 16.21 -0.63 0.19
C LEU A 151 15.17 -1.76 0.09
N PRO A 152 13.96 -1.56 0.68
CA PRO A 152 12.87 -2.52 0.51
C PRO A 152 12.55 -2.71 -0.97
N GLN A 153 12.42 -3.96 -1.42
CA GLN A 153 12.05 -4.30 -2.81
C GLN A 153 10.53 -4.38 -3.03
N ASP A 154 9.77 -3.97 -2.03
CA ASP A 154 8.31 -4.01 -1.99
C ASP A 154 7.65 -2.68 -2.40
N GLY A 155 6.33 -2.58 -2.25
CA GLY A 155 5.55 -1.40 -2.59
C GLY A 155 5.85 -0.15 -1.75
N THR A 156 6.60 -0.25 -0.64
CA THR A 156 6.82 0.84 0.33
C THR A 156 7.49 2.05 -0.31
N ILE A 157 8.51 1.83 -1.12
CA ILE A 157 9.31 2.91 -1.75
C ILE A 157 8.81 3.31 -3.15
N GLY A 158 7.63 2.83 -3.57
CA GLY A 158 7.12 3.05 -4.92
C GLY A 158 7.11 4.51 -5.37
N THR A 159 6.66 5.41 -4.51
CA THR A 159 6.63 6.84 -4.81
C THR A 159 8.04 7.42 -4.94
N LEU A 160 8.96 7.03 -4.05
CA LEU A 160 10.36 7.47 -4.09
C LEU A 160 11.04 7.05 -5.39
N VAL A 161 10.92 5.78 -5.77
CA VAL A 161 11.47 5.26 -7.03
C VAL A 161 10.86 5.97 -8.23
N GLY A 162 9.55 6.18 -8.23
CA GLY A 162 8.86 6.90 -9.30
C GLY A 162 9.37 8.33 -9.47
N LEU A 163 9.60 9.05 -8.38
CA LEU A 163 10.16 10.41 -8.40
C LEU A 163 11.60 10.43 -8.91
N LEU A 164 12.44 9.48 -8.46
CA LEU A 164 13.83 9.37 -8.93
C LEU A 164 13.90 9.09 -10.43
N LEU A 165 13.07 8.19 -10.93
CA LEU A 165 13.03 7.84 -12.37
C LEU A 165 12.44 8.98 -13.24
N SER A 166 11.64 9.85 -12.66
CA SER A 166 11.04 10.98 -13.36
C SER A 166 11.89 12.25 -13.30
N GLY A 167 12.91 12.28 -12.42
CA GLY A 167 13.82 13.41 -12.26
C GLY A 167 14.80 13.50 -13.43
N ASN A 168 14.85 14.66 -14.10
CA ASN A 168 15.75 14.92 -15.22
C ASN A 168 16.90 15.85 -14.86
N GLU A 169 16.80 16.58 -13.74
CA GLU A 169 17.75 17.59 -13.33
C GLU A 169 18.12 17.46 -11.85
N ASN A 170 19.36 17.75 -11.54
CA ASN A 170 19.85 17.80 -10.16
C ASN A 170 19.77 19.25 -9.66
N CYS A 171 18.67 19.60 -9.00
CA CYS A 171 18.47 20.93 -8.45
C CYS A 171 19.40 21.29 -7.25
N CYS A 172 20.23 20.37 -6.78
CA CYS A 172 21.24 20.61 -5.74
C CYS A 172 22.60 20.99 -6.31
N LEU A 173 22.82 20.94 -7.63
CA LEU A 173 24.03 21.45 -8.23
C LEU A 173 23.91 22.99 -8.35
N PRO A 174 24.93 23.78 -7.93
CA PRO A 174 24.94 25.21 -8.21
C PRO A 174 24.87 25.42 -9.73
N GLU A 175 24.04 26.38 -10.16
CA GLU A 175 24.05 26.79 -11.56
C GLU A 175 25.48 27.19 -11.95
N GLU A 176 26.04 26.54 -12.98
CA GLU A 176 27.30 26.97 -13.57
C GLU A 176 27.07 28.40 -14.06
N GLU A 177 27.79 29.36 -13.49
CA GLU A 177 27.79 30.75 -13.98
C GLU A 177 28.16 30.71 -15.46
N LYS A 178 27.19 30.99 -16.32
CA LYS A 178 27.46 31.16 -17.75
C LYS A 178 28.47 32.27 -17.91
N PRO A 179 29.57 32.06 -18.65
CA PRO A 179 30.56 33.12 -18.86
C PRO A 179 29.83 34.33 -19.47
N VAL A 180 29.97 35.46 -18.83
CA VAL A 180 29.48 36.75 -19.32
C VAL A 180 30.34 37.09 -20.54
N ASP A 181 29.77 37.01 -21.74
CA ASP A 181 30.39 37.55 -22.94
C ASP A 181 30.58 39.04 -22.74
N VAL A 182 31.82 39.43 -22.40
CA VAL A 182 32.23 40.84 -22.39
C VAL A 182 32.60 41.18 -23.84
N GLU A 183 31.58 41.59 -24.63
CA GLU A 183 31.87 42.27 -25.88
C GLU A 183 32.50 43.64 -25.56
N GLY A 184 33.77 43.81 -25.97
CA GLY A 184 34.51 45.04 -25.94
C GLY A 184 34.23 45.94 -27.12
#